data_fdf2cdad321b06ca1a4e79829b2914b0
#
_entry.id   fdf2cdad321b06ca1a4e79829b2914b0
#
_cell.length_a   1.000
_cell.length_b   1.000
_cell.length_c   1.000
_cell.angle_alpha   90.00
_cell.angle_beta   90.00
_cell.angle_gamma   90.00
#
_symmetry.space_group_name_H-M   'P 1'
#
loop_
_entity.id
_entity.type
_entity.pdbx_description
1 polymer ?
#
loop_
_entity_poly.entity_id
_entity_poly.type
_entity_poly.pdbx_seq_one_letter_code
_entity_poly.pdbx_strand_id
1 'polypeptide(L)'
;RRQRQMCIRDSPVNRMIHRSRRNTVSGSKENIVAHYDLSNEFFQTWLDKSMTYSCAIFEPENLSLYDASVEKLDRICRKLDLTSDDHIIEIGTGWGSFALHAAKKYGCKITTTTISNRQHEYVSNLIKVEGLEEKITLLKDDYRSLNGQYDKLVSIEMIEAVGYLSLIHISEPTRPFHI
;
A
#
# COMPACT_ATOMS: atom_id res chain seq x y z
N ARG A 1 12.47 21.63 -24.85
CA ARG A 1 12.61 22.53 -23.67
C ARG A 1 11.36 23.38 -23.39
N ARG A 2 10.62 23.86 -24.41
CA ARG A 2 9.42 24.70 -24.23
C ARG A 2 8.21 23.92 -23.65
N GLN A 3 8.02 22.65 -23.97
CA GLN A 3 6.90 21.84 -23.46
C GLN A 3 7.02 21.53 -21.96
N ARG A 4 8.23 21.34 -21.41
CA ARG A 4 8.41 21.13 -19.96
C ARG A 4 8.10 22.38 -19.12
N GLN A 5 8.26 23.58 -19.68
CA GLN A 5 7.93 24.82 -18.96
C GLN A 5 6.42 25.11 -18.89
N MET A 6 5.61 24.57 -19.82
CA MET A 6 4.15 24.74 -19.77
C MET A 6 3.48 23.86 -18.71
N CYS A 7 4.05 22.69 -18.39
CA CYS A 7 3.51 21.83 -17.31
C CYS A 7 3.82 22.34 -15.88
N ILE A 8 4.80 23.23 -15.73
CA ILE A 8 5.24 23.76 -14.42
C ILE A 8 4.52 25.09 -14.05
N ARG A 9 3.88 25.76 -15.02
CA ARG A 9 3.03 26.93 -14.74
C ARG A 9 1.61 26.45 -14.42
N ASP A 10 1.46 25.84 -13.25
CA ASP A 10 0.13 25.65 -12.69
C ASP A 10 -0.54 27.01 -12.54
N SER A 11 -1.71 27.12 -13.16
CA SER A 11 -2.61 28.24 -12.95
C SER A 11 -2.76 28.50 -11.45
N PRO A 12 -2.86 29.73 -10.96
CA PRO A 12 -3.17 30.03 -9.56
C PRO A 12 -4.36 29.22 -9.03
N VAL A 13 -5.32 28.92 -9.91
CA VAL A 13 -6.48 28.06 -9.63
C VAL A 13 -6.05 26.62 -9.30
N ASN A 14 -5.17 26.02 -10.10
CA ASN A 14 -4.65 24.66 -9.82
C ASN A 14 -3.85 24.65 -8.52
N ARG A 15 -3.10 25.70 -8.22
CA ARG A 15 -2.39 25.85 -6.95
C ARG A 15 -3.33 25.94 -5.75
N MET A 16 -4.48 26.61 -5.90
CA MET A 16 -5.52 26.63 -4.86
C MET A 16 -6.19 25.28 -4.69
N ILE A 17 -6.49 24.58 -5.79
CA ILE A 17 -7.06 23.23 -5.78
C ILE A 17 -6.08 22.26 -5.13
N HIS A 18 -4.79 22.29 -5.46
CA HIS A 18 -3.77 21.47 -4.81
C HIS A 18 -3.59 21.82 -3.32
N ARG A 19 -3.75 23.09 -2.95
CA ARG A 19 -3.73 23.51 -1.53
C ARG A 19 -4.93 23.01 -0.74
N SER A 20 -6.10 22.92 -1.34
CA SER A 20 -7.32 22.41 -0.69
C SER A 20 -7.31 20.87 -0.56
N ARG A 21 -6.55 20.16 -1.41
CA ARG A 21 -6.39 18.70 -1.38
C ARG A 21 -5.10 18.27 -0.66
N ARG A 22 -4.69 19.00 0.36
CA ARG A 22 -3.52 18.63 1.17
C ARG A 22 -3.72 17.28 1.84
N ASN A 23 -2.66 16.47 1.92
CA ASN A 23 -2.63 15.22 2.65
C ASN A 23 -2.62 15.46 4.18
N THR A 24 -3.69 16.09 4.68
CA THR A 24 -3.99 16.16 6.12
C THR A 24 -4.68 14.87 6.53
N VAL A 25 -4.74 14.58 7.84
CA VAL A 25 -5.41 13.36 8.34
C VAL A 25 -6.87 13.28 7.86
N SER A 26 -7.59 14.40 7.87
CA SER A 26 -8.97 14.49 7.33
C SER A 26 -9.01 14.43 5.81
N GLY A 27 -8.14 15.17 5.13
CA GLY A 27 -8.11 15.23 3.66
C GLY A 27 -7.66 13.93 3.00
N SER A 28 -6.75 13.15 3.63
CA SER A 28 -6.39 11.83 3.11
C SER A 28 -7.54 10.86 3.17
N LYS A 29 -8.36 10.89 4.21
CA LYS A 29 -9.53 10.02 4.31
C LYS A 29 -10.56 10.34 3.22
N GLU A 30 -10.85 11.62 2.97
CA GLU A 30 -11.75 12.06 1.91
C GLU A 30 -11.23 11.70 0.51
N ASN A 31 -9.93 11.91 0.26
CA ASN A 31 -9.31 11.58 -1.03
C ASN A 31 -9.30 10.07 -1.29
N ILE A 32 -9.03 9.26 -0.27
CA ILE A 32 -9.05 7.79 -0.40
C ILE A 32 -10.46 7.27 -0.55
N VAL A 33 -11.43 7.79 0.21
CA VAL A 33 -12.85 7.44 0.02
C VAL A 33 -13.27 7.76 -1.42
N ALA A 34 -12.93 8.93 -1.96
CA ALA A 34 -13.27 9.30 -3.33
C ALA A 34 -12.58 8.41 -4.39
N HIS A 35 -11.37 7.91 -4.11
CA HIS A 35 -10.62 7.06 -5.02
C HIS A 35 -11.09 5.59 -4.99
N TYR A 36 -11.44 5.08 -3.80
CA TYR A 36 -11.87 3.69 -3.58
C TYR A 36 -13.40 3.55 -3.37
N ASP A 37 -14.18 4.61 -3.58
CA ASP A 37 -15.64 4.58 -3.51
C ASP A 37 -16.28 3.86 -4.71
N LEU A 38 -15.47 3.53 -5.72
CA LEU A 38 -15.79 2.50 -6.70
C LEU A 38 -15.91 1.15 -5.98
N SER A 39 -16.97 0.40 -6.28
CA SER A 39 -17.27 -0.84 -5.57
C SER A 39 -16.20 -1.93 -5.79
N ASN A 40 -16.13 -2.91 -4.87
CA ASN A 40 -15.25 -4.07 -5.04
C ASN A 40 -15.55 -4.81 -6.35
N GLU A 41 -16.84 -4.87 -6.76
CA GLU A 41 -17.28 -5.47 -8.01
C GLU A 41 -16.67 -4.75 -9.22
N PHE A 42 -16.52 -3.42 -9.16
CA PHE A 42 -15.84 -2.68 -10.23
C PHE A 42 -14.39 -3.13 -10.37
N PHE A 43 -13.65 -3.21 -9.27
CA PHE A 43 -12.24 -3.65 -9.30
C PHE A 43 -12.11 -5.11 -9.75
N GLN A 44 -13.04 -5.99 -9.38
CA GLN A 44 -13.09 -7.38 -9.82
C GLN A 44 -13.28 -7.55 -11.33
N THR A 45 -13.76 -6.52 -12.05
CA THR A 45 -13.94 -6.61 -13.50
C THR A 45 -12.63 -6.62 -14.28
N TRP A 46 -11.55 -6.11 -13.72
CA TRP A 46 -10.26 -5.94 -14.41
C TRP A 46 -9.02 -6.34 -13.60
N LEU A 47 -9.12 -6.48 -12.28
CA LEU A 47 -8.08 -7.10 -11.49
C LEU A 47 -8.16 -8.62 -11.59
N ASP A 48 -7.04 -9.28 -11.36
CA ASP A 48 -6.99 -10.73 -11.22
C ASP A 48 -7.62 -11.18 -9.88
N LYS A 49 -7.75 -12.48 -9.70
CA LYS A 49 -8.38 -13.08 -8.50
C LYS A 49 -7.66 -12.75 -7.19
N SER A 50 -6.41 -12.28 -7.21
CA SER A 50 -5.70 -11.84 -6.02
C SER A 50 -6.10 -10.43 -5.59
N MET A 51 -6.84 -9.71 -6.42
CA MET A 51 -7.21 -8.31 -6.22
C MET A 51 -5.99 -7.41 -5.98
N THR A 52 -4.85 -7.75 -6.58
CA THR A 52 -3.61 -6.97 -6.45
C THR A 52 -3.70 -5.71 -7.29
N TYR A 53 -3.89 -4.56 -6.66
CA TYR A 53 -3.97 -3.25 -7.31
C TYR A 53 -2.60 -2.56 -7.31
N SER A 54 -1.66 -3.16 -8.00
CA SER A 54 -0.31 -2.66 -8.21
C SER A 54 0.34 -3.42 -9.36
N CYS A 55 1.47 -2.93 -9.91
CA CYS A 55 2.12 -3.58 -11.05
C CYS A 55 2.52 -5.03 -10.74
N ALA A 56 2.49 -5.88 -11.76
CA ALA A 56 2.93 -7.27 -11.68
C ALA A 56 4.35 -7.44 -12.25
N ILE A 57 5.00 -8.57 -11.96
CA ILE A 57 6.32 -8.91 -12.51
C ILE A 57 6.17 -10.15 -13.41
N PHE A 58 6.29 -9.93 -14.72
CA PHE A 58 6.18 -10.98 -15.73
C PHE A 58 7.59 -11.59 -16.01
N GLU A 59 8.04 -12.41 -15.09
CA GLU A 59 9.27 -13.20 -15.23
C GLU A 59 8.98 -14.65 -14.83
N PRO A 60 8.92 -15.58 -15.82
CA PRO A 60 9.05 -15.39 -17.27
C PRO A 60 7.88 -14.61 -17.92
N GLU A 61 8.10 -14.05 -19.12
CA GLU A 61 7.15 -13.17 -19.81
C GLU A 61 5.76 -13.78 -20.09
N ASN A 62 5.64 -15.12 -20.09
CA ASN A 62 4.40 -15.84 -20.39
C ASN A 62 3.51 -16.09 -19.18
N LEU A 63 3.77 -15.49 -18.04
CA LEU A 63 2.93 -15.62 -16.86
C LEU A 63 1.52 -15.02 -17.08
N SER A 64 0.52 -15.62 -16.44
CA SER A 64 -0.77 -14.96 -16.30
C SER A 64 -0.64 -13.73 -15.38
N LEU A 65 -1.59 -12.79 -15.46
CA LEU A 65 -1.59 -11.62 -14.57
C LEU A 65 -1.57 -12.05 -13.09
N TYR A 66 -2.31 -13.09 -12.74
CA TYR A 66 -2.31 -13.64 -11.38
C TYR A 66 -0.93 -14.17 -10.97
N ASP A 67 -0.31 -15.00 -11.80
CA ASP A 67 0.98 -15.58 -11.48
C ASP A 67 2.08 -14.51 -11.42
N ALA A 68 2.01 -13.50 -12.29
CA ALA A 68 2.91 -12.35 -12.27
C ALA A 68 2.70 -11.46 -11.02
N SER A 69 1.47 -11.32 -10.54
CA SER A 69 1.15 -10.66 -9.28
C SER A 69 1.72 -11.44 -8.11
N VAL A 70 1.52 -12.76 -8.07
CA VAL A 70 2.08 -13.65 -7.05
C VAL A 70 3.62 -13.63 -7.06
N GLU A 71 4.25 -13.67 -8.24
CA GLU A 71 5.72 -13.55 -8.37
C GLU A 71 6.23 -12.24 -7.76
N LYS A 72 5.56 -11.12 -8.00
CA LYS A 72 5.91 -9.86 -7.35
C LYS A 72 5.84 -9.95 -5.83
N LEU A 73 4.75 -10.45 -5.28
CA LEU A 73 4.57 -10.59 -3.83
C LEU A 73 5.64 -11.48 -3.23
N ASP A 74 5.93 -12.60 -3.89
CA ASP A 74 6.95 -13.54 -3.46
C ASP A 74 8.37 -12.95 -3.54
N ARG A 75 8.66 -12.20 -4.59
CA ARG A 75 9.93 -11.48 -4.74
C ARG A 75 10.16 -10.46 -3.63
N ILE A 76 9.11 -9.74 -3.21
CA ILE A 76 9.18 -8.82 -2.07
C ILE A 76 9.50 -9.61 -0.79
N CYS A 77 8.80 -10.71 -0.54
CA CYS A 77 9.04 -11.57 0.62
C CYS A 77 10.49 -12.10 0.65
N ARG A 78 11.01 -12.58 -0.49
CA ARG A 78 12.40 -13.05 -0.61
C ARG A 78 13.41 -11.92 -0.40
N LYS A 79 13.17 -10.73 -0.93
CA LYS A 79 14.06 -9.56 -0.73
C LYS A 79 14.09 -9.08 0.71
N LEU A 80 13.00 -9.26 1.44
CA LEU A 80 12.90 -8.97 2.86
C LEU A 80 13.48 -10.11 3.71
N ASP A 81 13.84 -11.25 3.11
CA ASP A 81 14.30 -12.45 3.81
C ASP A 81 13.34 -12.84 4.94
N LEU A 82 12.05 -13.02 4.56
CA LEU A 82 10.98 -13.28 5.54
C LEU A 82 11.06 -14.68 6.12
N THR A 83 10.90 -14.76 7.43
CA THR A 83 10.81 -15.97 8.21
C THR A 83 9.52 -16.02 9.04
N SER A 84 9.21 -17.18 9.62
CA SER A 84 8.05 -17.34 10.51
C SER A 84 8.15 -16.53 11.81
N ASP A 85 9.35 -16.10 12.18
CA ASP A 85 9.61 -15.38 13.43
C ASP A 85 9.44 -13.88 13.27
N ASP A 86 9.39 -13.38 12.01
CA ASP A 86 9.23 -11.96 11.72
C ASP A 86 7.84 -11.44 12.06
N HIS A 87 7.78 -10.22 12.57
CA HIS A 87 6.58 -9.41 12.67
C HIS A 87 6.70 -8.19 11.75
N ILE A 88 5.86 -8.14 10.72
CA ILE A 88 5.93 -7.14 9.66
C ILE A 88 4.85 -6.10 9.85
N ILE A 89 5.17 -4.84 9.54
CA ILE A 89 4.17 -3.79 9.32
C ILE A 89 3.99 -3.54 7.82
N GLU A 90 2.77 -3.68 7.32
CA GLU A 90 2.38 -3.28 5.97
C GLU A 90 1.58 -1.99 6.02
N ILE A 91 2.04 -0.97 5.30
CA ILE A 91 1.30 0.29 5.15
C ILE A 91 0.62 0.31 3.80
N GLY A 92 -0.72 0.23 3.82
CA GLY A 92 -1.54 0.12 2.62
C GLY A 92 -1.95 -1.31 2.30
N THR A 93 -2.87 -1.85 3.10
CA THR A 93 -3.39 -3.22 2.96
C THR A 93 -3.93 -3.54 1.56
N GLY A 94 -4.51 -2.54 0.86
CA GLY A 94 -5.27 -2.80 -0.37
C GLY A 94 -6.39 -3.82 -0.13
N TRP A 95 -6.47 -4.83 -0.99
CA TRP A 95 -7.38 -5.97 -0.81
C TRP A 95 -6.69 -7.18 -0.13
N GLY A 96 -5.55 -6.96 0.54
CA GLY A 96 -4.90 -7.95 1.41
C GLY A 96 -3.95 -8.91 0.72
N SER A 97 -3.66 -8.72 -0.56
CA SER A 97 -2.88 -9.68 -1.36
C SER A 97 -1.50 -9.99 -0.76
N PHE A 98 -0.75 -8.97 -0.31
CA PHE A 98 0.57 -9.17 0.28
C PHE A 98 0.46 -9.82 1.67
N ALA A 99 -0.39 -9.30 2.55
CA ALA A 99 -0.53 -9.83 3.91
C ALA A 99 -0.93 -11.32 3.90
N LEU A 100 -1.92 -11.68 3.06
CA LEU A 100 -2.36 -13.07 2.92
C LEU A 100 -1.26 -13.96 2.35
N HIS A 101 -0.55 -13.49 1.30
CA HIS A 101 0.54 -14.25 0.69
C HIS A 101 1.69 -14.52 1.69
N ALA A 102 2.14 -13.48 2.37
CA ALA A 102 3.25 -13.59 3.32
C ALA A 102 2.89 -14.44 4.54
N ALA A 103 1.70 -14.27 5.12
CA ALA A 103 1.24 -15.08 6.24
C ALA A 103 1.10 -16.56 5.87
N LYS A 104 0.53 -16.88 4.68
CA LYS A 104 0.35 -18.26 4.22
C LYS A 104 1.66 -18.95 3.88
N LYS A 105 2.51 -18.28 3.11
CA LYS A 105 3.70 -18.91 2.53
C LYS A 105 4.91 -18.87 3.46
N TYR A 106 5.08 -17.77 4.19
CA TYR A 106 6.24 -17.57 5.06
C TYR A 106 5.93 -17.74 6.54
N GLY A 107 4.65 -17.77 6.91
CA GLY A 107 4.22 -18.02 8.29
C GLY A 107 4.46 -16.85 9.25
N CYS A 108 4.93 -15.72 8.78
CA CYS A 108 5.23 -14.54 9.58
C CYS A 108 3.96 -13.87 10.14
N LYS A 109 4.11 -13.06 11.18
CA LYS A 109 3.05 -12.20 11.68
C LYS A 109 3.01 -10.90 10.91
N ILE A 110 1.83 -10.38 10.62
CA ILE A 110 1.65 -9.15 9.87
C ILE A 110 0.65 -8.26 10.57
N THR A 111 1.06 -7.03 10.83
CA THR A 111 0.14 -5.93 11.12
C THR A 111 0.00 -5.12 9.83
N THR A 112 -1.22 -4.92 9.37
CA THR A 112 -1.48 -4.16 8.14
C THR A 112 -2.57 -3.12 8.39
N THR A 113 -2.51 -1.99 7.67
CA THR A 113 -3.45 -0.89 7.90
C THR A 113 -4.01 -0.33 6.61
N THR A 114 -5.30 -0.02 6.66
CA THR A 114 -6.02 0.74 5.62
C THR A 114 -6.96 1.74 6.26
N ILE A 115 -7.21 2.87 5.60
CA ILE A 115 -8.24 3.83 6.01
C ILE A 115 -9.53 3.69 5.19
N SER A 116 -9.57 2.77 4.22
CA SER A 116 -10.76 2.44 3.44
C SER A 116 -11.66 1.45 4.18
N ASN A 117 -12.93 1.82 4.40
CA ASN A 117 -13.92 0.94 5.02
C ASN A 117 -14.13 -0.34 4.20
N ARG A 118 -14.23 -0.20 2.88
CA ARG A 118 -14.50 -1.32 1.95
C ARG A 118 -13.35 -2.31 1.93
N GLN A 119 -12.11 -1.82 1.86
CA GLN A 119 -10.94 -2.69 1.93
C GLN A 119 -10.87 -3.41 3.27
N HIS A 120 -11.07 -2.69 4.38
CA HIS A 120 -11.04 -3.28 5.72
C HIS A 120 -12.07 -4.40 5.86
N GLU A 121 -13.32 -4.18 5.46
CA GLU A 121 -14.38 -5.19 5.54
C GLU A 121 -14.05 -6.41 4.66
N TYR A 122 -13.63 -6.18 3.43
CA TYR A 122 -13.25 -7.23 2.49
C TYR A 122 -12.10 -8.09 3.05
N VAL A 123 -11.02 -7.46 3.49
CA VAL A 123 -9.83 -8.17 4.02
C VAL A 123 -10.13 -8.87 5.34
N SER A 124 -10.94 -8.25 6.23
CA SER A 124 -11.38 -8.89 7.47
C SER A 124 -12.11 -10.21 7.22
N ASN A 125 -12.96 -10.25 6.19
CA ASN A 125 -13.66 -11.47 5.80
C ASN A 125 -12.70 -12.52 5.23
N LEU A 126 -11.74 -12.10 4.37
CA LEU A 126 -10.74 -13.01 3.83
C LEU A 126 -9.85 -13.63 4.92
N ILE A 127 -9.39 -12.85 5.89
CA ILE A 127 -8.58 -13.33 7.01
C ILE A 127 -9.32 -14.46 7.76
N LYS A 128 -10.62 -14.30 8.03
CA LYS A 128 -11.46 -15.32 8.69
C LYS A 128 -11.63 -16.56 7.83
N VAL A 129 -11.99 -16.38 6.55
CA VAL A 129 -12.18 -17.52 5.62
C VAL A 129 -10.90 -18.35 5.48
N GLU A 130 -9.75 -17.70 5.52
CA GLU A 130 -8.44 -18.33 5.37
C GLU A 130 -7.84 -18.82 6.70
N GLY A 131 -8.50 -18.56 7.84
CA GLY A 131 -8.04 -18.97 9.18
C GLY A 131 -6.71 -18.33 9.59
N LEU A 132 -6.54 -17.04 9.25
CA LEU A 132 -5.29 -16.31 9.47
C LEU A 132 -5.38 -15.25 10.59
N GLU A 133 -6.40 -15.31 11.46
CA GLU A 133 -6.64 -14.35 12.53
C GLU A 133 -5.47 -14.28 13.52
N GLU A 134 -4.78 -15.39 13.75
CA GLU A 134 -3.60 -15.45 14.62
C GLU A 134 -2.31 -14.87 13.98
N LYS A 135 -2.33 -14.69 12.65
CA LYS A 135 -1.16 -14.22 11.88
C LYS A 135 -1.31 -12.79 11.41
N ILE A 136 -2.53 -12.34 11.10
CA ILE A 136 -2.77 -11.04 10.49
C ILE A 136 -3.60 -10.16 11.42
N THR A 137 -3.02 -9.05 11.86
CA THR A 137 -3.70 -7.97 12.56
C THR A 137 -4.05 -6.87 11.58
N LEU A 138 -5.34 -6.70 11.30
CA LEU A 138 -5.84 -5.67 10.38
C LEU A 138 -6.30 -4.44 11.16
N LEU A 139 -5.66 -3.31 10.91
CA LEU A 139 -5.98 -2.03 11.52
C LEU A 139 -6.74 -1.13 10.55
N LYS A 140 -7.58 -0.25 11.12
CA LYS A 140 -8.30 0.78 10.38
C LYS A 140 -7.82 2.17 10.76
N ASP A 141 -6.51 2.32 10.82
CA ASP A 141 -5.86 3.51 11.30
C ASP A 141 -5.02 4.17 10.21
N ASP A 142 -4.87 5.48 10.34
CA ASP A 142 -3.90 6.21 9.53
C ASP A 142 -2.48 5.77 9.94
N TYR A 143 -1.62 5.50 8.97
CA TYR A 143 -0.24 5.03 9.21
C TYR A 143 0.55 5.96 10.14
N ARG A 144 0.18 7.26 10.21
CA ARG A 144 0.81 8.27 11.09
C ARG A 144 0.49 8.07 12.57
N SER A 145 -0.54 7.32 12.89
CA SER A 145 -0.93 7.00 14.26
C SER A 145 -0.43 5.64 14.75
N LEU A 146 0.22 4.88 13.86
CA LEU A 146 0.74 3.56 14.20
C LEU A 146 1.86 3.68 15.22
N ASN A 147 1.80 2.79 16.22
CA ASN A 147 2.82 2.64 17.26
C ASN A 147 3.23 1.18 17.33
N GLY A 148 4.45 0.93 17.76
CA GLY A 148 4.98 -0.41 17.92
C GLY A 148 6.37 -0.57 17.36
N GLN A 149 6.91 -1.78 17.48
CA GLN A 149 8.17 -2.19 16.90
C GLN A 149 7.91 -3.39 16.00
N TYR A 150 8.51 -3.39 14.84
CA TYR A 150 8.35 -4.40 13.82
C TYR A 150 9.72 -4.73 13.25
N ASP A 151 9.91 -5.97 12.83
CA ASP A 151 11.18 -6.41 12.26
C ASP A 151 11.41 -5.83 10.87
N LYS A 152 10.32 -5.71 10.10
CA LYS A 152 10.37 -5.25 8.70
C LYS A 152 9.15 -4.41 8.36
N LEU A 153 9.33 -3.49 7.39
CA LEU A 153 8.25 -2.62 6.88
C LEU A 153 8.07 -2.84 5.38
N VAL A 154 6.81 -2.88 4.97
CA VAL A 154 6.40 -2.95 3.55
C VAL A 154 5.40 -1.85 3.25
N SER A 155 5.59 -1.20 2.10
CA SER A 155 4.61 -0.30 1.50
C SER A 155 4.69 -0.45 -0.02
N ILE A 156 3.60 -0.91 -0.66
CA ILE A 156 3.57 -1.22 -2.09
C ILE A 156 2.64 -0.24 -2.79
N GLU A 157 3.20 0.62 -3.67
CA GLU A 157 2.45 1.60 -4.45
C GLU A 157 1.46 2.43 -3.61
N MET A 158 1.91 2.88 -2.44
CA MET A 158 1.14 3.74 -1.54
C MET A 158 1.92 5.01 -1.18
N ILE A 159 3.25 4.96 -1.20
CA ILE A 159 4.12 6.05 -0.74
C ILE A 159 3.95 7.33 -1.57
N GLU A 160 3.58 7.21 -2.84
CA GLU A 160 3.27 8.33 -3.74
C GLU A 160 2.05 9.15 -3.27
N ALA A 161 1.16 8.54 -2.48
CA ALA A 161 -0.02 9.20 -1.93
C ALA A 161 0.26 10.05 -0.68
N VAL A 162 1.45 9.92 -0.07
CA VAL A 162 1.76 10.61 1.20
C VAL A 162 2.16 12.07 1.04
N GLY A 163 2.35 12.57 -0.19
CA GLY A 163 2.74 13.94 -0.49
C GLY A 163 4.23 14.21 -0.31
N TYR A 164 4.73 15.24 -1.00
CA TYR A 164 6.16 15.54 -1.17
C TYR A 164 6.94 15.69 0.15
N LEU A 165 6.38 16.39 1.13
CA LEU A 165 7.06 16.59 2.42
C LEU A 165 7.16 15.32 3.25
N SER A 166 6.16 14.44 3.15
CA SER A 166 6.20 13.15 3.85
C SER A 166 7.19 12.20 3.21
N LEU A 167 7.34 12.21 1.88
CA LEU A 167 8.33 11.41 1.16
C LEU A 167 9.76 11.72 1.61
N ILE A 168 10.09 13.02 1.79
CA ILE A 168 11.42 13.42 2.28
C ILE A 168 11.67 12.87 3.69
N HIS A 169 10.67 12.88 4.57
CA HIS A 169 10.81 12.39 5.94
C HIS A 169 10.86 10.87 6.03
N ILE A 170 10.26 10.15 5.10
CA ILE A 170 10.23 8.68 5.09
C ILE A 170 11.43 8.10 4.35
N SER A 171 11.81 8.69 3.22
CA SER A 171 12.83 8.14 2.33
C SER A 171 14.25 8.67 2.57
N GLU A 172 14.40 9.72 3.38
CA GLU A 172 15.69 10.19 3.86
C GLU A 172 15.76 10.13 5.41
N PRO A 173 15.85 8.93 6.00
CA PRO A 173 16.16 8.84 7.41
C PRO A 173 17.60 9.31 7.62
N THR A 174 17.74 10.55 8.08
CA THR A 174 18.95 11.07 8.69
C THR A 174 20.25 10.82 7.90
N ARG A 175 20.52 11.63 6.86
CA ARG A 175 21.92 12.00 6.63
C ARG A 175 22.33 12.86 7.82
N PRO A 176 23.31 12.45 8.64
CA PRO A 176 23.88 13.38 9.60
C PRO A 176 24.44 14.55 8.79
N PHE A 177 23.99 15.76 9.09
CA PHE A 177 24.65 16.96 8.62
C PHE A 177 26.05 16.93 9.19
N HIS A 178 27.03 16.57 8.38
CA HIS A 178 28.40 16.93 8.67
C HIS A 178 28.54 18.40 8.30
N ILE A 179 28.63 19.22 9.32
CA ILE A 179 29.12 20.60 9.25
C ILE A 179 30.63 20.53 8.97
#